data_37744022d7a6480e65bb76c2b1ed1998
#
_entry.id   37744022d7a6480e65bb76c2b1ed1998
#
_cell.length_a   1.000
_cell.length_b   1.000
_cell.length_c   1.000
_cell.angle_alpha   90.00
_cell.angle_beta   90.00
_cell.angle_gamma   90.00
#
_symmetry.space_group_name_H-M   'P 1'
#
loop_
_entity.id
_entity.type
_entity.pdbx_description
1 polymer ?
#
loop_
_entity_poly.entity_id
_entity_poly.type
_entity_poly.pdbx_seq_one_letter_code
_entity_poly.pdbx_strand_id
1 'polypeptide(L)'
;MFAIYGISGPIFQGTLEKLGPLAPVPRADAVIAARRVGDQSESPRVPDVLPFTSTPSGAREPAVDAYQSMLPANLERGPIYAAMQLMQRAILTVNADDEVARAWRIFADQHVDQAPVLDAERNLVGILGERNLLTALDVGASQMAGALTRRVGEVMTTPVVCARPATDIRRIARVMLERDVDGVPIVSEDGRLVGFISRGDILRAVVAD
;
A
#
# COMPACT_ATOMS: atom_id res chain seq x y z
N MET A 1 12.73 9.98 -7.27
CA MET A 1 13.34 10.00 -5.93
C MET A 1 12.25 9.74 -4.92
N PHE A 2 12.50 8.89 -3.94
CA PHE A 2 11.53 8.53 -2.87
C PHE A 2 11.98 9.09 -1.54
N ALA A 3 11.03 9.27 -0.63
CA ALA A 3 11.28 9.65 0.75
C ALA A 3 10.39 8.82 1.67
N ILE A 4 10.83 8.58 2.90
CA ILE A 4 10.04 7.95 3.96
C ILE A 4 9.84 8.98 5.06
N TYR A 5 8.58 9.19 5.43
CA TYR A 5 8.19 10.08 6.50
C TYR A 5 7.60 9.27 7.65
N GLY A 6 7.95 9.63 8.86
CA GLY A 6 7.38 9.10 10.11
C GLY A 6 6.91 10.22 11.01
N ILE A 7 6.45 9.87 12.20
CA ILE A 7 5.93 10.81 13.21
C ILE A 7 6.96 11.92 13.56
N SER A 8 8.25 11.60 13.49
CA SER A 8 9.34 12.55 13.80
C SER A 8 9.89 13.27 12.55
N GLY A 9 9.23 13.18 11.40
CA GLY A 9 9.67 13.81 10.15
C GLY A 9 10.33 12.85 9.15
N PRO A 10 11.17 13.35 8.23
CA PRO A 10 11.78 12.54 7.18
C PRO A 10 12.81 11.56 7.76
N ILE A 11 12.61 10.27 7.52
CA ILE A 11 13.49 9.17 7.97
C ILE A 11 14.52 8.83 6.88
N PHE A 12 14.13 8.92 5.61
CA PHE A 12 14.96 8.53 4.49
C PHE A 12 14.64 9.37 3.25
N GLN A 13 15.67 9.65 2.43
CA GLN A 13 15.54 10.21 1.09
C GLN A 13 16.53 9.51 0.16
N GLY A 14 16.05 8.99 -0.98
CA GLY A 14 16.93 8.25 -1.90
C GLY A 14 16.23 7.70 -3.13
N THR A 15 16.94 6.81 -3.80
CA THR A 15 16.41 6.05 -4.95
C THR A 15 15.70 4.79 -4.47
N LEU A 16 14.89 4.18 -5.33
CA LEU A 16 14.15 2.95 -5.02
C LEU A 16 15.08 1.82 -4.56
N GLU A 17 16.24 1.69 -5.19
CA GLU A 17 17.23 0.64 -4.92
C GLU A 17 17.83 0.73 -3.50
N LYS A 18 17.80 1.93 -2.90
CA LYS A 18 18.27 2.19 -1.54
C LYS A 18 17.13 2.17 -0.51
N LEU A 19 15.90 1.96 -0.97
CA LEU A 19 14.74 1.85 -0.11
C LEU A 19 14.72 0.45 0.54
N GLY A 20 15.45 0.27 1.62
CA GLY A 20 15.48 -0.97 2.40
C GLY A 20 14.07 -1.42 2.84
N PRO A 21 13.90 -2.66 3.34
CA PRO A 21 12.64 -3.08 3.91
C PRO A 21 12.26 -2.16 5.06
N LEU A 22 11.07 -1.58 4.99
CA LEU A 22 10.48 -0.91 6.16
C LEU A 22 10.34 -1.95 7.26
N ALA A 23 10.78 -1.62 8.47
CA ALA A 23 10.48 -2.48 9.62
C ALA A 23 8.97 -2.72 9.64
N PRO A 24 8.51 -3.98 9.73
CA PRO A 24 7.09 -4.24 9.82
C PRO A 24 6.55 -3.48 11.03
N VAL A 25 5.50 -2.70 10.80
CA VAL A 25 4.72 -2.12 11.90
C VAL A 25 4.36 -3.29 12.80
N PRO A 26 4.63 -3.25 14.12
CA PRO A 26 4.19 -4.32 15.01
C PRO A 26 2.68 -4.47 14.81
N ARG A 27 2.29 -5.58 14.20
CA ARG A 27 0.88 -5.96 14.13
C ARG A 27 0.43 -6.07 15.57
N ALA A 28 -0.62 -5.34 15.93
CA ALA A 28 -1.31 -5.57 17.19
C ALA A 28 -1.51 -7.08 17.32
N ASP A 29 -1.01 -7.66 18.42
CA ASP A 29 -0.91 -9.10 18.60
C ASP A 29 -2.22 -9.79 18.25
N ALA A 30 -2.04 -10.83 17.49
CA ALA A 30 -2.96 -11.83 17.03
C ALA A 30 -4.34 -11.83 17.70
N VAL A 31 -5.35 -11.54 16.88
CA VAL A 31 -6.67 -12.12 17.09
C VAL A 31 -6.49 -13.61 17.38
N ILE A 32 -6.81 -14.02 18.59
CA ILE A 32 -6.86 -15.43 19.00
C ILE A 32 -7.76 -16.13 18.00
N ALA A 33 -7.20 -17.03 17.22
CA ALA A 33 -7.91 -17.78 16.21
C ALA A 33 -9.17 -18.38 16.81
N ALA A 34 -10.33 -18.03 16.27
CA ALA A 34 -11.59 -18.60 16.65
C ALA A 34 -11.48 -20.14 16.55
N ARG A 35 -11.66 -20.81 17.68
CA ARG A 35 -11.63 -22.28 17.79
C ARG A 35 -12.70 -22.83 16.85
N ARG A 36 -12.28 -23.55 15.80
CA ARG A 36 -13.21 -24.29 14.95
C ARG A 36 -13.99 -25.26 15.85
N VAL A 37 -15.29 -25.07 15.92
CA VAL A 37 -16.21 -26.07 16.46
C VAL A 37 -16.13 -27.26 15.52
N GLY A 38 -15.84 -28.43 16.10
CA GLY A 38 -15.57 -29.65 15.35
C GLY A 38 -16.74 -30.04 14.47
N ASP A 39 -16.47 -30.23 13.21
CA ASP A 39 -17.31 -31.02 12.33
C ASP A 39 -16.60 -32.35 12.08
N GLN A 40 -17.22 -33.42 12.60
CA GLN A 40 -16.88 -34.80 12.28
C GLN A 40 -17.61 -35.09 10.95
N SER A 41 -16.98 -34.89 9.82
CA SER A 41 -17.43 -35.47 8.58
C SER A 41 -16.26 -36.15 7.87
N GLU A 42 -16.46 -37.42 7.62
CA GLU A 42 -15.56 -38.35 6.96
C GLU A 42 -15.06 -37.80 5.61
N SER A 43 -13.76 -37.83 5.43
CA SER A 43 -13.11 -37.50 4.16
C SER A 43 -13.43 -38.59 3.12
N PRO A 44 -13.96 -38.23 1.93
CA PRO A 44 -13.97 -39.17 0.83
C PRO A 44 -12.54 -39.40 0.34
N ARG A 45 -12.17 -40.69 0.21
CA ARG A 45 -10.91 -41.11 -0.39
C ARG A 45 -10.81 -40.63 -1.81
N VAL A 46 -9.84 -39.75 -2.09
CA VAL A 46 -9.44 -39.37 -3.44
C VAL A 46 -8.68 -40.57 -4.05
N PRO A 47 -9.02 -41.04 -5.26
CA PRO A 47 -8.29 -42.14 -5.90
C PRO A 47 -6.87 -41.67 -6.26
N ASP A 48 -5.94 -42.61 -6.12
CA ASP A 48 -4.51 -42.48 -6.43
C ASP A 48 -4.28 -41.81 -7.78
N VAL A 49 -3.74 -40.60 -7.74
CA VAL A 49 -3.23 -39.93 -8.94
C VAL A 49 -1.86 -40.52 -9.23
N LEU A 50 -1.75 -41.15 -10.41
CA LEU A 50 -0.52 -41.71 -10.95
C LEU A 50 0.65 -40.72 -10.81
N PRO A 51 1.85 -41.18 -10.46
CA PRO A 51 3.01 -40.30 -10.29
C PRO A 51 3.37 -39.65 -11.62
N PHE A 52 3.30 -38.33 -11.68
CA PHE A 52 3.90 -37.56 -12.75
C PHE A 52 5.42 -37.82 -12.74
N THR A 53 5.89 -38.53 -13.75
CA THR A 53 7.32 -38.72 -13.98
C THR A 53 7.94 -37.35 -14.22
N SER A 54 8.81 -36.94 -13.33
CA SER A 54 9.61 -35.73 -13.43
C SER A 54 10.46 -35.79 -14.71
N THR A 55 10.12 -34.97 -15.68
CA THR A 55 10.97 -34.72 -16.84
C THR A 55 12.29 -34.10 -16.37
N PRO A 56 13.44 -34.53 -16.88
CA PRO A 56 14.75 -34.07 -16.39
C PRO A 56 14.91 -32.55 -16.55
N SER A 57 15.31 -31.90 -15.47
CA SER A 57 15.45 -30.46 -15.25
C SER A 57 16.51 -29.73 -16.11
N GLY A 58 17.08 -30.38 -17.15
CA GLY A 58 18.19 -29.82 -17.89
C GLY A 58 17.87 -29.04 -19.18
N ALA A 59 16.62 -29.05 -19.62
CA ALA A 59 16.26 -28.46 -20.92
C ALA A 59 15.50 -27.11 -20.84
N ARG A 60 15.20 -26.62 -19.65
CA ARG A 60 14.41 -25.38 -19.47
C ARG A 60 15.25 -24.10 -19.39
N GLU A 61 16.48 -24.16 -18.91
CA GLU A 61 17.31 -22.95 -18.75
C GLU A 61 17.66 -22.26 -20.09
N PRO A 62 18.11 -22.97 -21.16
CA PRO A 62 18.43 -22.28 -22.41
C PRO A 62 17.19 -21.73 -23.13
N ALA A 63 16.00 -22.30 -22.92
CA ALA A 63 14.76 -21.80 -23.54
C ALA A 63 14.25 -20.54 -22.82
N VAL A 64 14.42 -20.44 -21.52
CA VAL A 64 14.06 -19.25 -20.73
C VAL A 64 15.02 -18.09 -21.04
N ASP A 65 16.31 -18.37 -21.13
CA ASP A 65 17.33 -17.37 -21.51
C ASP A 65 17.14 -16.89 -22.97
N ALA A 66 16.83 -17.80 -23.90
CA ALA A 66 16.51 -17.44 -25.27
C ALA A 66 15.23 -16.59 -25.36
N TYR A 67 14.22 -16.89 -24.54
CA TYR A 67 13.00 -16.09 -24.47
C TYR A 67 13.23 -14.73 -23.81
N GLN A 68 14.04 -14.66 -22.76
CA GLN A 68 14.42 -13.40 -22.11
C GLN A 68 15.29 -12.53 -23.01
N SER A 69 16.15 -13.13 -23.86
CA SER A 69 16.94 -12.38 -24.84
C SER A 69 16.13 -11.88 -26.04
N MET A 70 14.98 -12.51 -26.32
CA MET A 70 14.04 -12.07 -27.36
C MET A 70 13.05 -11.02 -26.85
N LEU A 71 12.86 -10.90 -25.53
CA LEU A 71 12.11 -9.80 -24.97
C LEU A 71 12.92 -8.51 -25.21
N PRO A 72 12.37 -7.52 -25.91
CA PRO A 72 13.07 -6.26 -26.09
C PRO A 72 13.46 -5.74 -24.71
N ALA A 73 14.75 -5.41 -24.53
CA ALA A 73 15.31 -4.87 -23.29
C ALA A 73 14.66 -3.55 -22.82
N ASN A 74 13.66 -3.07 -23.56
CA ASN A 74 12.84 -1.88 -23.35
C ASN A 74 11.35 -2.21 -23.40
N LEU A 75 10.86 -3.05 -22.48
CA LEU A 75 9.43 -3.08 -22.13
C LEU A 75 8.96 -1.75 -21.48
N GLU A 76 9.85 -0.77 -21.39
CA GLU A 76 9.58 0.57 -20.88
C GLU A 76 9.20 1.59 -21.97
N ARG A 77 8.72 1.15 -23.14
CA ARG A 77 8.40 2.01 -24.29
C ARG A 77 6.93 2.45 -24.32
N GLY A 78 6.46 3.00 -23.25
CA GLY A 78 5.28 3.86 -23.25
C GLY A 78 5.69 5.30 -22.90
N PRO A 79 4.84 6.28 -23.09
CA PRO A 79 5.11 7.63 -22.62
C PRO A 79 5.46 7.57 -21.13
N ILE A 80 6.60 8.18 -20.79
CA ILE A 80 7.05 8.24 -19.39
C ILE A 80 6.26 9.36 -18.74
N TYR A 81 5.32 9.01 -17.89
CA TYR A 81 4.59 9.97 -17.09
C TYR A 81 5.32 10.22 -15.78
N ALA A 82 5.62 11.49 -15.51
CA ALA A 82 6.05 11.91 -14.19
C ALA A 82 4.85 12.00 -13.24
N ALA A 83 5.06 11.78 -11.97
CA ALA A 83 4.01 11.85 -10.94
C ALA A 83 3.16 13.12 -11.02
N MET A 84 3.80 14.27 -11.32
CA MET A 84 3.13 15.57 -11.45
C MET A 84 2.03 15.62 -12.53
N GLN A 85 2.07 14.71 -13.52
CA GLN A 85 1.11 14.67 -14.62
C GLN A 85 -0.16 13.89 -14.23
N LEU A 86 -0.06 12.94 -13.29
CA LEU A 86 -1.15 12.10 -12.86
C LEU A 86 -1.67 12.41 -11.46
N MET A 87 -0.85 13.05 -10.61
CA MET A 87 -1.21 13.28 -9.23
C MET A 87 -2.46 14.15 -9.10
N GLN A 88 -3.33 13.77 -8.22
CA GLN A 88 -4.41 14.60 -7.74
C GLN A 88 -3.83 15.71 -6.85
N ARG A 89 -4.21 16.95 -7.13
CA ARG A 89 -3.77 18.14 -6.37
C ARG A 89 -4.77 18.57 -5.31
N ALA A 90 -6.05 18.30 -5.53
CA ALA A 90 -7.09 18.46 -4.52
C ALA A 90 -7.06 17.24 -3.60
N ILE A 91 -6.23 17.29 -2.56
CA ILE A 91 -5.95 16.17 -1.68
C ILE A 91 -6.82 16.30 -0.45
N LEU A 92 -7.65 15.29 -0.20
CA LEU A 92 -8.28 15.13 1.10
C LEU A 92 -7.23 14.70 2.11
N THR A 93 -7.13 15.40 3.24
CA THR A 93 -6.22 15.05 4.33
C THR A 93 -6.97 14.97 5.64
N VAL A 94 -6.46 14.20 6.59
CA VAL A 94 -6.95 14.12 7.97
C VAL A 94 -5.84 14.51 8.93
N ASN A 95 -6.18 14.98 10.13
CA ASN A 95 -5.18 15.28 11.15
C ASN A 95 -4.93 14.06 12.03
N ALA A 96 -3.69 13.92 12.50
CA ALA A 96 -3.33 12.84 13.42
C ALA A 96 -4.12 12.93 14.74
N ASP A 97 -4.48 14.12 15.15
CA ASP A 97 -5.27 14.39 16.37
C ASP A 97 -6.78 14.25 16.20
N ASP A 98 -7.27 14.07 14.97
CA ASP A 98 -8.70 13.84 14.74
C ASP A 98 -9.13 12.49 15.34
N GLU A 99 -10.40 12.39 15.74
CA GLU A 99 -10.97 11.12 16.16
C GLU A 99 -11.24 10.20 14.95
N VAL A 100 -11.11 8.90 15.15
CA VAL A 100 -11.45 7.86 14.16
C VAL A 100 -12.87 8.05 13.64
N ALA A 101 -13.84 8.41 14.51
CA ALA A 101 -15.22 8.68 14.12
C ALA A 101 -15.35 9.83 13.11
N ARG A 102 -14.50 10.86 13.22
CA ARG A 102 -14.49 11.97 12.27
C ARG A 102 -13.91 11.54 10.93
N ALA A 103 -12.77 10.83 10.95
CA ALA A 103 -12.15 10.32 9.75
C ALA A 103 -13.08 9.37 8.99
N TRP A 104 -13.79 8.49 9.71
CA TRP A 104 -14.78 7.59 9.12
C TRP A 104 -15.88 8.35 8.35
N ARG A 105 -16.44 9.39 8.97
CA ARG A 105 -17.46 10.23 8.29
C ARG A 105 -16.91 10.90 7.04
N ILE A 106 -15.70 11.46 7.11
CA ILE A 106 -15.03 12.09 5.97
C ILE A 106 -14.85 11.08 4.82
N PHE A 107 -14.41 9.85 5.11
CA PHE A 107 -14.22 8.81 4.10
C PHE A 107 -15.54 8.41 3.45
N ALA A 108 -16.59 8.22 4.24
CA ALA A 108 -17.92 7.88 3.75
C ALA A 108 -18.53 8.99 2.88
N ASP A 109 -18.45 10.25 3.33
CA ASP A 109 -19.04 11.40 2.64
C ASP A 109 -18.31 11.74 1.34
N GLN A 110 -16.99 11.58 1.33
CA GLN A 110 -16.15 11.94 0.18
C GLN A 110 -15.83 10.74 -0.74
N HIS A 111 -16.27 9.54 -0.38
CA HIS A 111 -16.07 8.30 -1.15
C HIS A 111 -14.57 8.06 -1.44
N VAL A 112 -13.74 8.19 -0.42
CA VAL A 112 -12.30 7.96 -0.50
C VAL A 112 -11.91 6.75 0.33
N ASP A 113 -10.97 5.95 -0.20
CA ASP A 113 -10.50 4.71 0.45
C ASP A 113 -9.27 4.98 1.33
N GLN A 114 -8.62 6.13 1.14
CA GLN A 114 -7.41 6.49 1.88
C GLN A 114 -7.11 7.99 1.82
N ALA A 115 -6.43 8.49 2.85
CA ALA A 115 -6.03 9.88 2.96
C ALA A 115 -4.66 10.02 3.66
N PRO A 116 -3.80 10.95 3.20
CA PRO A 116 -2.62 11.36 3.94
C PRO A 116 -2.99 11.95 5.29
N VAL A 117 -2.21 11.63 6.32
CA VAL A 117 -2.36 12.14 7.68
C VAL A 117 -1.29 13.19 7.94
N LEU A 118 -1.74 14.34 8.41
CA LEU A 118 -0.88 15.47 8.75
C LEU A 118 -0.86 15.69 10.28
N ASP A 119 0.25 16.21 10.78
CA ASP A 119 0.34 16.73 12.15
C ASP A 119 -0.20 18.17 12.26
N ALA A 120 -0.11 18.77 13.46
CA ALA A 120 -0.54 20.14 13.72
C ALA A 120 0.25 21.18 12.90
N GLU A 121 1.51 20.90 12.58
CA GLU A 121 2.41 21.71 11.77
C GLU A 121 2.21 21.48 10.26
N ARG A 122 1.26 20.64 9.86
CA ARG A 122 0.93 20.24 8.50
C ARG A 122 2.03 19.40 7.81
N ASN A 123 2.88 18.73 8.58
CA ASN A 123 3.80 17.75 8.03
C ASN A 123 3.10 16.42 7.82
N LEU A 124 3.54 15.70 6.79
CA LEU A 124 3.04 14.35 6.53
C LEU A 124 3.64 13.36 7.53
N VAL A 125 2.78 12.68 8.31
CA VAL A 125 3.20 11.75 9.37
C VAL A 125 2.74 10.31 9.13
N GLY A 126 1.74 10.11 8.25
CA GLY A 126 1.21 8.79 7.99
C GLY A 126 0.21 8.79 6.83
N ILE A 127 -0.41 7.62 6.62
CA ILE A 127 -1.54 7.42 5.73
C ILE A 127 -2.62 6.65 6.47
N LEU A 128 -3.86 7.08 6.34
CA LEU A 128 -5.03 6.38 6.86
C LEU A 128 -5.77 5.74 5.69
N GLY A 129 -6.06 4.44 5.78
CA GLY A 129 -6.87 3.73 4.82
C GLY A 129 -8.13 3.15 5.47
N GLU A 130 -9.11 2.78 4.65
CA GLU A 130 -10.33 2.13 5.11
C GLU A 130 -10.02 0.89 5.96
N ARG A 131 -9.02 0.10 5.56
CA ARG A 131 -8.55 -1.08 6.33
C ARG A 131 -8.11 -0.72 7.75
N ASN A 132 -7.43 0.42 7.93
CA ASN A 132 -7.04 0.89 9.26
C ASN A 132 -8.26 1.20 10.13
N LEU A 133 -9.26 1.86 9.53
CA LEU A 133 -10.51 2.20 10.20
C LEU A 133 -11.30 0.93 10.57
N LEU A 134 -11.44 -0.01 9.65
CA LEU A 134 -12.11 -1.29 9.90
C LEU A 134 -11.40 -2.09 11.01
N THR A 135 -10.07 -2.18 10.97
CA THR A 135 -9.29 -2.85 12.01
C THR A 135 -9.44 -2.17 13.36
N ALA A 136 -9.52 -0.85 13.39
CA ALA A 136 -9.74 -0.11 14.63
C ALA A 136 -11.13 -0.37 15.23
N LEU A 137 -12.12 -0.66 14.38
CA LEU A 137 -13.52 -0.94 14.77
C LEU A 137 -13.79 -2.43 14.99
N ASP A 138 -12.89 -3.33 14.61
CA ASP A 138 -12.99 -4.80 14.81
C ASP A 138 -12.72 -5.18 16.28
N VAL A 139 -13.34 -4.45 17.16
CA VAL A 139 -13.39 -4.72 18.61
C VAL A 139 -14.84 -4.98 18.96
N GLY A 140 -15.12 -5.97 19.80
CA GLY A 140 -16.49 -6.36 20.14
C GLY A 140 -17.39 -5.16 20.47
N ALA A 141 -18.69 -5.30 20.27
CA ALA A 141 -19.67 -4.21 20.36
C ALA A 141 -19.57 -3.34 21.63
N SER A 142 -19.10 -3.91 22.73
CA SER A 142 -18.87 -3.19 24.01
C SER A 142 -17.68 -2.23 23.97
N GLN A 143 -16.77 -2.37 23.01
CA GLN A 143 -15.54 -1.56 22.88
C GLN A 143 -15.61 -0.58 21.70
N MET A 144 -16.66 -0.66 20.88
CA MET A 144 -16.80 0.17 19.67
C MET A 144 -16.82 1.68 19.99
N ALA A 145 -17.47 2.08 21.08
CA ALA A 145 -17.45 3.48 21.49
C ALA A 145 -16.04 3.99 21.81
N GLY A 146 -15.22 3.18 22.48
CA GLY A 146 -13.83 3.50 22.75
C GLY A 146 -12.97 3.53 21.49
N ALA A 147 -13.24 2.66 20.51
CA ALA A 147 -12.54 2.62 19.24
C ALA A 147 -12.77 3.91 18.41
N LEU A 148 -13.97 4.42 18.41
CA LEU A 148 -14.37 5.63 17.68
C LEU A 148 -13.73 6.91 18.24
N THR A 149 -13.41 6.96 19.53
CA THR A 149 -12.76 8.09 20.19
C THR A 149 -11.22 8.05 20.12
N ARG A 150 -10.64 6.97 19.57
CA ARG A 150 -9.19 6.91 19.35
C ARG A 150 -8.74 7.98 18.37
N ARG A 151 -7.46 8.36 18.48
CA ARG A 151 -6.84 9.31 17.55
C ARG A 151 -6.45 8.61 16.25
N VAL A 152 -6.56 9.33 15.14
CA VAL A 152 -6.10 8.87 13.82
C VAL A 152 -4.63 8.46 13.87
N GLY A 153 -3.79 9.22 14.59
CA GLY A 153 -2.37 8.92 14.77
C GLY A 153 -2.06 7.56 15.40
N GLU A 154 -3.01 6.98 16.15
CA GLU A 154 -2.85 5.65 16.78
C GLU A 154 -3.18 4.49 15.84
N VAL A 155 -3.97 4.76 14.78
CA VAL A 155 -4.48 3.74 13.87
C VAL A 155 -3.93 3.85 12.46
N MET A 156 -3.34 5.00 12.10
CA MET A 156 -2.73 5.23 10.78
C MET A 156 -1.55 4.30 10.51
N THR A 157 -1.24 4.11 9.24
CA THR A 157 0.00 3.45 8.83
C THR A 157 1.14 4.45 8.80
N THR A 158 2.20 4.18 9.55
CA THR A 158 3.44 4.95 9.60
C THR A 158 4.62 3.99 9.77
N PRO A 159 5.82 4.24 9.22
CA PRO A 159 6.17 5.35 8.33
C PRO A 159 5.56 5.21 6.92
N VAL A 160 5.42 6.32 6.20
CA VAL A 160 4.82 6.37 4.88
C VAL A 160 5.86 6.63 3.79
N VAL A 161 5.79 5.86 2.70
CA VAL A 161 6.62 6.06 1.52
C VAL A 161 6.00 7.13 0.64
N CYS A 162 6.79 8.13 0.25
CA CYS A 162 6.39 9.23 -0.60
C CYS A 162 7.25 9.29 -1.85
N ALA A 163 6.73 9.92 -2.91
CA ALA A 163 7.48 10.19 -4.12
C ALA A 163 7.61 11.71 -4.38
N ARG A 164 8.50 12.07 -5.29
CA ARG A 164 8.66 13.45 -5.77
C ARG A 164 7.84 13.68 -7.03
N PRO A 165 7.45 14.94 -7.35
CA PRO A 165 6.69 15.25 -8.56
C PRO A 165 7.32 14.76 -9.87
N ALA A 166 8.64 14.72 -9.94
CA ALA A 166 9.39 14.21 -11.10
C ALA A 166 9.62 12.70 -11.11
N THR A 167 9.04 11.95 -10.16
CA THR A 167 9.21 10.49 -10.10
C THR A 167 8.40 9.82 -11.22
N ASP A 168 9.03 8.87 -11.93
CA ASP A 168 8.36 8.04 -12.94
C ASP A 168 7.25 7.19 -12.29
N ILE A 169 6.06 7.21 -12.87
CA ILE A 169 4.88 6.49 -12.36
C ILE A 169 5.08 4.97 -12.30
N ARG A 170 5.89 4.40 -13.20
CA ARG A 170 6.21 2.97 -13.19
C ARG A 170 6.98 2.58 -11.92
N ARG A 171 7.83 3.47 -11.43
CA ARG A 171 8.51 3.29 -10.15
C ARG A 171 7.54 3.41 -8.98
N ILE A 172 6.56 4.32 -9.06
CA ILE A 172 5.51 4.45 -8.06
C ILE A 172 4.64 3.19 -8.05
N ALA A 173 4.22 2.71 -9.23
CA ALA A 173 3.46 1.46 -9.36
C ALA A 173 4.22 0.27 -8.75
N ARG A 174 5.53 0.17 -8.99
CA ARG A 174 6.38 -0.87 -8.39
C ARG A 174 6.39 -0.80 -6.87
N VAL A 175 6.54 0.41 -6.30
CA VAL A 175 6.46 0.62 -4.84
C VAL A 175 5.11 0.18 -4.29
N MET A 176 4.01 0.53 -4.96
CA MET A 176 2.66 0.11 -4.55
C MET A 176 2.53 -1.42 -4.49
N LEU A 177 3.09 -2.13 -5.48
CA LEU A 177 3.08 -3.60 -5.53
C LEU A 177 3.99 -4.22 -4.46
N GLU A 178 5.23 -3.74 -4.36
CA GLU A 178 6.24 -4.31 -3.44
C GLU A 178 5.92 -4.05 -1.97
N ARG A 179 5.21 -2.94 -1.68
CA ARG A 179 4.90 -2.51 -0.31
C ARG A 179 3.43 -2.75 0.08
N ASP A 180 2.64 -3.29 -0.83
CA ASP A 180 1.19 -3.51 -0.65
C ASP A 180 0.46 -2.24 -0.18
N VAL A 181 0.75 -1.12 -0.85
CA VAL A 181 0.09 0.18 -0.58
C VAL A 181 -0.77 0.59 -1.76
N ASP A 182 -1.93 1.18 -1.47
CA ASP A 182 -2.93 1.56 -2.48
C ASP A 182 -2.75 2.98 -3.00
N GLY A 183 -1.86 3.75 -2.37
CA GLY A 183 -1.55 5.11 -2.79
C GLY A 183 -0.23 5.62 -2.24
N VAL A 184 0.32 6.62 -2.93
CA VAL A 184 1.60 7.24 -2.60
C VAL A 184 1.44 8.75 -2.55
N PRO A 185 1.69 9.39 -1.41
CA PRO A 185 1.75 10.84 -1.30
C PRO A 185 2.92 11.41 -2.13
N ILE A 186 2.67 12.53 -2.78
CA ILE A 186 3.70 13.28 -3.52
C ILE A 186 4.09 14.50 -2.70
N VAL A 187 5.37 14.60 -2.42
CA VAL A 187 5.93 15.68 -1.60
C VAL A 187 6.95 16.50 -2.37
N SER A 188 6.93 17.81 -2.16
CA SER A 188 7.91 18.74 -2.71
C SER A 188 9.30 18.56 -2.08
N GLU A 189 10.30 19.27 -2.58
CA GLU A 189 11.69 19.16 -2.06
C GLU A 189 11.79 19.60 -0.60
N ASP A 190 11.00 20.56 -0.18
CA ASP A 190 10.86 21.04 1.19
C ASP A 190 9.96 20.14 2.07
N GLY A 191 9.51 18.98 1.55
CA GLY A 191 8.77 17.97 2.31
C GLY A 191 7.27 18.22 2.43
N ARG A 192 6.73 19.24 1.77
CA ARG A 192 5.29 19.54 1.81
C ARG A 192 4.51 18.61 0.89
N LEU A 193 3.35 18.17 1.34
CA LEU A 193 2.41 17.40 0.54
C LEU A 193 1.87 18.28 -0.62
N VAL A 194 2.10 17.85 -1.87
CA VAL A 194 1.70 18.59 -3.08
C VAL A 194 0.81 17.79 -4.02
N GLY A 195 0.66 16.49 -3.77
CA GLY A 195 -0.16 15.60 -4.59
C GLY A 195 -0.37 14.26 -3.93
N PHE A 196 -1.25 13.47 -4.54
CA PHE A 196 -1.51 12.09 -4.18
C PHE A 196 -1.74 11.25 -5.44
N ILE A 197 -1.22 10.04 -5.49
CA ILE A 197 -1.45 9.09 -6.57
C ILE A 197 -2.01 7.81 -5.96
N SER A 198 -3.20 7.42 -6.40
CA SER A 198 -3.82 6.13 -6.07
C SER A 198 -3.52 5.06 -7.13
N ARG A 199 -3.78 3.77 -6.81
CA ARG A 199 -3.81 2.70 -7.82
C ARG A 199 -4.75 3.02 -8.97
N GLY A 200 -5.91 3.60 -8.68
CA GLY A 200 -6.90 3.98 -9.69
C GLY A 200 -6.37 5.03 -10.68
N ASP A 201 -5.53 5.97 -10.23
CA ASP A 201 -4.92 6.96 -11.10
C ASP A 201 -3.95 6.31 -12.09
N ILE A 202 -3.15 5.35 -11.62
CA ILE A 202 -2.23 4.58 -12.48
C ILE A 202 -3.01 3.74 -13.50
N LEU A 203 -4.06 3.04 -13.06
CA LEU A 203 -4.89 2.24 -13.97
C LEU A 203 -5.56 3.10 -15.03
N ARG A 204 -6.09 4.27 -14.65
CA ARG A 204 -6.67 5.22 -15.62
C ARG A 204 -5.64 5.69 -16.65
N ALA A 205 -4.41 5.95 -16.24
CA ALA A 205 -3.35 6.36 -17.15
C ALA A 205 -2.99 5.26 -18.16
N VAL A 206 -2.99 4.00 -17.72
CA VAL A 206 -2.70 2.84 -18.60
C VAL A 206 -3.82 2.59 -19.61
N VAL A 207 -5.08 2.90 -19.26
CA VAL A 207 -6.23 2.68 -20.15
C VAL A 207 -6.45 3.85 -21.11
N ALA A 208 -5.95 5.04 -20.78
CA ALA A 208 -6.10 6.25 -21.59
C ALA A 208 -5.09 6.35 -22.74
N ASP A 209 -4.09 5.45 -22.83
CA ASP A 209 -3.12 5.30 -23.90
C ASP A 209 -3.65 4.32 -24.97
#